data_c906b74d2e79de695b6292a58d3edc25
#
_entry.id   c906b74d2e79de695b6292a58d3edc25
#
_cell.length_a   1.000
_cell.length_b   1.000
_cell.length_c   1.000
_cell.angle_alpha   90.00
_cell.angle_beta   90.00
_cell.angle_gamma   90.00
#
_symmetry.space_group_name_H-M   'P 1'
#
loop_
_entity.id
_entity.type
_entity.pdbx_description
1 polymer ?
#
loop_
_entity_poly.entity_id
_entity_poly.type
_entity_poly.pdbx_seq_one_letter_code
_entity_poly.pdbx_strand_id
1 'polypeptide(L)'
;QPHRHFQLLRRSKFEISCPREKWFLEMKSNNISDCSLKKNIIVSSFNFLENSATLYELYLELSEKLGLGHPINDEKPRFPYNILITNNWIAIIKRSYDHIHGFSINSLGFAGYLLVTEKSDINYLRNYGPEKLLESFV
;
A
#
# COMPACT_ATOMS: atom_id res chain seq x y z
N GLN A 1 11.38 10.68 3.85
CA GLN A 1 12.42 10.00 4.66
C GLN A 1 13.56 9.58 3.74
N PRO A 2 14.83 9.80 4.10
CA PRO A 2 15.98 9.53 3.23
C PRO A 2 16.35 8.05 3.10
N HIS A 3 15.65 7.14 3.76
CA HIS A 3 15.94 5.71 3.76
C HIS A 3 14.64 4.87 3.75
N ARG A 4 14.76 3.64 3.27
CA ARG A 4 13.66 2.68 3.21
C ARG A 4 13.41 2.09 4.60
N HIS A 5 12.14 1.94 4.97
CA HIS A 5 11.73 1.29 6.20
C HIS A 5 11.00 0.00 5.89
N PHE A 6 11.38 -1.06 6.57
CA PHE A 6 10.67 -2.34 6.57
C PHE A 6 10.06 -2.58 7.94
N GLN A 7 8.84 -3.05 7.96
CA GLN A 7 8.16 -3.49 9.18
C GLN A 7 7.65 -4.91 8.97
N LEU A 8 8.07 -5.83 9.84
CA LEU A 8 7.58 -7.20 9.89
C LEU A 8 6.56 -7.31 11.02
N LEU A 9 5.33 -7.61 10.65
CA LEU A 9 4.28 -7.94 11.62
C LEU A 9 4.23 -9.46 11.80
N ARG A 10 4.73 -9.92 12.95
CA ARG A 10 4.51 -11.29 13.38
C ARG A 10 3.14 -11.37 14.05
N ARG A 11 2.34 -12.33 13.60
CA ARG A 11 0.98 -12.48 14.08
C ARG A 11 0.73 -13.84 14.68
N SER A 12 -0.21 -13.89 15.61
CA SER A 12 -0.70 -15.14 16.16
C SER A 12 -1.53 -15.89 15.13
N LYS A 13 -1.71 -17.20 15.33
CA LYS A 13 -2.43 -18.10 14.44
C LYS A 13 -3.89 -17.70 14.21
N PHE A 14 -4.45 -16.87 15.10
CA PHE A 14 -5.87 -16.49 15.13
C PHE A 14 -6.12 -15.03 14.71
N GLU A 15 -5.08 -14.26 14.40
CA GLU A 15 -5.22 -12.87 13.97
C GLU A 15 -5.45 -12.77 12.46
N ILE A 16 -6.34 -11.86 12.08
CA ILE A 16 -6.56 -11.50 10.67
C ILE A 16 -5.26 -10.95 10.09
N SER A 17 -4.89 -11.41 8.88
CA SER A 17 -3.59 -11.08 8.30
C SER A 17 -3.41 -9.60 7.99
N CYS A 18 -4.42 -8.98 7.49
CA CYS A 18 -4.46 -7.58 7.13
C CYS A 18 -5.92 -7.14 7.26
N PRO A 19 -6.27 -6.18 8.11
CA PRO A 19 -7.66 -5.74 8.26
C PRO A 19 -8.33 -5.37 6.93
N ARG A 20 -7.57 -4.84 5.97
CA ARG A 20 -8.05 -4.48 4.64
C ARG A 20 -7.75 -5.53 3.55
N GLU A 21 -7.41 -6.76 3.91
CA GLU A 21 -7.11 -7.82 2.93
C GLU A 21 -8.21 -8.01 1.90
N LYS A 22 -9.47 -8.07 2.36
CA LYS A 22 -10.63 -8.19 1.48
C LYS A 22 -10.66 -7.07 0.44
N TRP A 23 -10.42 -5.83 0.84
CA TRP A 23 -10.37 -4.68 -0.06
C TRP A 23 -9.28 -4.82 -1.13
N PHE A 24 -8.07 -5.26 -0.76
CA PHE A 24 -7.00 -5.50 -1.73
C PHE A 24 -7.32 -6.62 -2.72
N LEU A 25 -7.96 -7.69 -2.25
CA LEU A 25 -8.39 -8.80 -3.12
C LEU A 25 -9.52 -8.38 -4.07
N GLU A 26 -10.42 -7.50 -3.64
CA GLU A 26 -11.46 -6.89 -4.49
C GLU A 26 -10.85 -5.97 -5.54
N MET A 27 -9.84 -5.17 -5.19
CA MET A 27 -9.06 -4.38 -6.15
C MET A 27 -8.43 -5.26 -7.22
N LYS A 28 -7.82 -6.38 -6.85
CA LYS A 28 -7.22 -7.34 -7.76
C LYS A 28 -8.25 -7.92 -8.74
N SER A 29 -9.44 -8.27 -8.28
CA SER A 29 -10.50 -8.86 -9.10
C SER A 29 -11.24 -7.84 -9.99
N ASN A 30 -10.81 -6.58 -10.01
CA ASN A 30 -11.48 -5.48 -10.71
C ASN A 30 -12.93 -5.19 -10.25
N ASN A 31 -13.32 -5.66 -9.07
CA ASN A 31 -14.66 -5.43 -8.52
C ASN A 31 -14.85 -4.00 -7.95
N ILE A 32 -13.78 -3.22 -7.84
CA ILE A 32 -13.85 -1.81 -7.44
C ILE A 32 -13.98 -0.95 -8.70
N SER A 33 -15.02 -0.14 -8.76
CA SER A 33 -15.35 0.70 -9.92
C SER A 33 -14.53 2.00 -9.99
N ASP A 34 -13.85 2.41 -8.92
CA ASP A 34 -13.10 3.66 -8.87
C ASP A 34 -11.83 3.60 -9.74
N CYS A 35 -11.89 4.28 -10.89
CA CYS A 35 -10.77 4.34 -11.83
C CYS A 35 -9.57 5.12 -11.30
N SER A 36 -9.75 6.04 -10.34
CA SER A 36 -8.66 6.84 -9.79
C SER A 36 -7.73 6.00 -8.92
N LEU A 37 -8.30 5.16 -8.06
CA LEU A 37 -7.55 4.24 -7.22
C LEU A 37 -6.78 3.19 -8.05
N LYS A 38 -7.38 2.67 -9.12
CA LYS A 38 -6.74 1.67 -10.01
C LYS A 38 -5.49 2.18 -10.70
N LYS A 39 -5.35 3.48 -10.93
CA LYS A 39 -4.15 4.09 -11.53
C LYS A 39 -2.97 4.12 -10.58
N ASN A 40 -3.22 4.10 -9.30
CA ASN A 40 -2.21 4.31 -8.27
C ASN A 40 -2.01 3.10 -7.34
N ILE A 41 -2.83 2.06 -7.47
CA ILE A 41 -2.73 0.83 -6.67
C ILE A 41 -2.75 -0.39 -7.58
N ILE A 42 -1.76 -1.24 -7.44
CA ILE A 42 -1.71 -2.53 -8.12
C ILE A 42 -1.59 -3.65 -7.09
N VAL A 43 -2.40 -4.68 -7.25
CA VAL A 43 -2.37 -5.89 -6.44
C VAL A 43 -2.14 -7.09 -7.34
N SER A 44 -1.19 -7.94 -6.99
CA SER A 44 -0.89 -9.19 -7.69
C SER A 44 -0.78 -10.35 -6.74
N SER A 45 -1.21 -11.53 -7.17
CA SER A 45 -0.95 -12.78 -6.45
C SER A 45 0.47 -13.27 -6.71
N PHE A 46 1.06 -13.89 -5.72
CA PHE A 46 2.24 -14.72 -5.87
C PHE A 46 2.23 -15.81 -4.81
N ASN A 47 3.08 -16.83 -5.00
CA ASN A 47 3.27 -17.88 -4.01
C ASN A 47 4.68 -17.74 -3.43
N PHE A 48 4.77 -17.37 -2.15
CA PHE A 48 6.04 -17.15 -1.46
C PHE A 48 6.95 -18.41 -1.45
N LEU A 49 6.36 -19.60 -1.59
CA LEU A 49 7.10 -20.86 -1.58
C LEU A 49 7.81 -21.15 -2.91
N GLU A 50 7.50 -20.43 -3.97
CA GLU A 50 8.01 -20.78 -5.29
C GLU A 50 9.38 -20.17 -5.59
N ASN A 51 9.68 -18.95 -5.26
CA ASN A 51 11.04 -18.37 -5.38
C ASN A 51 11.08 -16.87 -4.95
N SER A 52 12.11 -16.45 -4.21
CA SER A 52 12.35 -15.04 -3.88
C SER A 52 12.72 -14.19 -5.10
N ALA A 53 13.35 -14.77 -6.13
CA ALA A 53 13.64 -14.08 -7.40
C ALA A 53 12.36 -13.64 -8.10
N THR A 54 11.34 -14.50 -8.12
CA THR A 54 10.03 -14.20 -8.71
C THR A 54 9.34 -13.00 -8.03
N LEU A 55 9.47 -12.86 -6.71
CA LEU A 55 8.90 -11.70 -6.00
C LEU A 55 9.59 -10.39 -6.41
N TYR A 56 10.91 -10.42 -6.61
CA TYR A 56 11.63 -9.22 -7.04
C TYR A 56 11.30 -8.84 -8.49
N GLU A 57 11.21 -9.79 -9.39
CA GLU A 57 10.77 -9.57 -10.78
C GLU A 57 9.36 -9.01 -10.84
N LEU A 58 8.44 -9.58 -10.04
CA LEU A 58 7.07 -9.08 -9.92
C LEU A 58 7.04 -7.65 -9.37
N TYR A 59 7.85 -7.35 -8.35
CA TYR A 59 7.97 -5.97 -7.85
C TYR A 59 8.43 -5.00 -8.94
N LEU A 60 9.41 -5.36 -9.75
CA LEU A 60 9.89 -4.52 -10.85
C LEU A 60 8.79 -4.28 -11.89
N GLU A 61 8.11 -5.32 -12.31
CA GLU A 61 7.00 -5.23 -13.28
C GLU A 61 5.87 -4.31 -12.76
N LEU A 62 5.44 -4.50 -11.51
CA LEU A 62 4.38 -3.68 -10.92
C LEU A 62 4.80 -2.24 -10.71
N SER A 63 6.07 -2.01 -10.33
CA SER A 63 6.64 -0.66 -10.16
C SER A 63 6.67 0.10 -11.49
N GLU A 64 7.05 -0.56 -12.57
CA GLU A 64 7.05 0.03 -13.91
C GLU A 64 5.63 0.36 -14.37
N LYS A 65 4.66 -0.54 -14.18
CA LYS A 65 3.24 -0.30 -14.48
C LYS A 65 2.65 0.90 -13.74
N LEU A 66 3.11 1.17 -12.52
CA LEU A 66 2.73 2.37 -11.75
C LEU A 66 3.53 3.63 -12.09
N GLY A 67 4.50 3.53 -12.99
CA GLY A 67 5.38 4.63 -13.36
C GLY A 67 6.36 5.04 -12.26
N LEU A 68 6.68 4.14 -11.33
CA LEU A 68 7.64 4.39 -10.24
C LEU A 68 9.10 4.42 -10.73
N GLY A 69 9.33 4.01 -11.98
CA GLY A 69 10.66 3.86 -12.55
C GLY A 69 11.26 2.47 -12.31
N HIS A 70 12.50 2.29 -12.75
CA HIS A 70 13.22 1.02 -12.66
C HIS A 70 14.60 1.23 -12.01
N PRO A 71 15.04 0.41 -11.04
CA PRO A 71 16.28 0.60 -10.31
C PRO A 71 17.57 0.64 -11.16
N ILE A 72 17.51 0.11 -12.39
CA ILE A 72 18.66 0.17 -13.33
C ILE A 72 18.82 1.59 -13.90
N ASN A 73 17.72 2.32 -14.08
CA ASN A 73 17.71 3.60 -14.76
C ASN A 73 17.49 4.80 -13.81
N ASP A 74 16.92 4.52 -12.65
CA ASP A 74 16.50 5.54 -11.69
C ASP A 74 17.16 5.27 -10.32
N GLU A 75 18.00 6.19 -9.83
CA GLU A 75 18.60 6.08 -8.49
C GLU A 75 17.56 6.05 -7.36
N LYS A 76 16.42 6.68 -7.59
CA LYS A 76 15.29 6.77 -6.64
C LYS A 76 13.98 6.56 -7.38
N PRO A 77 12.97 6.04 -6.68
CA PRO A 77 11.61 6.00 -7.23
C PRO A 77 11.13 7.40 -7.60
N ARG A 78 10.44 7.51 -8.73
CA ARG A 78 9.91 8.79 -9.26
C ARG A 78 8.78 9.36 -8.40
N PHE A 79 8.10 8.50 -7.64
CA PHE A 79 7.01 8.87 -6.73
C PHE A 79 7.16 8.16 -5.40
N PRO A 80 6.69 8.74 -4.29
CA PRO A 80 6.58 8.02 -3.02
C PRO A 80 5.59 6.87 -3.16
N TYR A 81 5.88 5.75 -2.53
CA TYR A 81 5.04 4.56 -2.58
C TYR A 81 5.14 3.74 -1.30
N ASN A 82 4.16 2.87 -1.11
CA ASN A 82 4.13 1.87 -0.05
C ASN A 82 3.98 0.48 -0.66
N ILE A 83 4.55 -0.52 -0.01
CA ILE A 83 4.39 -1.93 -0.37
C ILE A 83 3.78 -2.68 0.81
N LEU A 84 2.84 -3.56 0.50
CA LEU A 84 2.33 -4.59 1.39
C LEU A 84 2.62 -5.95 0.77
N ILE A 85 3.19 -6.86 1.55
CA ILE A 85 3.49 -8.22 1.11
C ILE A 85 2.91 -9.19 2.15
N THR A 86 2.17 -10.18 1.67
CA THR A 86 1.73 -11.34 2.43
C THR A 86 2.29 -12.61 1.82
N ASN A 87 1.90 -13.76 2.31
CA ASN A 87 2.31 -15.04 1.70
C ASN A 87 1.73 -15.27 0.29
N ASN A 88 0.63 -14.58 -0.06
CA ASN A 88 -0.17 -14.90 -1.24
C ASN A 88 -0.35 -13.72 -2.20
N TRP A 89 -0.02 -12.52 -1.79
CA TRP A 89 -0.17 -11.33 -2.64
C TRP A 89 0.78 -10.20 -2.25
N ILE A 90 1.06 -9.36 -3.22
CA ILE A 90 1.77 -8.09 -3.08
C ILE A 90 0.85 -6.97 -3.56
N ALA A 91 0.86 -5.84 -2.84
CA ALA A 91 0.24 -4.59 -3.26
C ALA A 91 1.27 -3.48 -3.27
N ILE A 92 1.28 -2.67 -4.33
CA ILE A 92 2.06 -1.43 -4.43
C ILE A 92 1.09 -0.27 -4.55
N ILE A 93 1.27 0.72 -3.68
CA ILE A 93 0.43 1.91 -3.58
C ILE A 93 1.30 3.12 -3.86
N LYS A 94 1.11 3.76 -5.01
CA LYS A 94 1.73 5.04 -5.34
C LYS A 94 0.99 6.14 -4.60
N ARG A 95 1.72 7.00 -3.89
CA ARG A 95 1.14 8.11 -3.13
C ARG A 95 1.31 9.43 -3.87
N SER A 96 0.29 10.27 -3.76
CA SER A 96 0.33 11.66 -4.23
C SER A 96 0.76 12.63 -3.13
N TYR A 97 0.51 12.27 -1.86
CA TYR A 97 0.79 13.13 -0.71
C TYR A 97 1.46 12.37 0.43
N ASP A 98 2.28 13.08 1.22
CA ASP A 98 2.91 12.55 2.44
C ASP A 98 2.06 12.82 3.69
N HIS A 99 1.33 13.92 3.71
CA HIS A 99 0.50 14.36 4.83
C HIS A 99 -0.81 14.93 4.32
N ILE A 100 -1.92 14.49 4.92
CA ILE A 100 -3.27 15.04 4.68
C ILE A 100 -4.02 15.10 6.01
N HIS A 101 -4.67 16.21 6.30
CA HIS A 101 -5.46 16.42 7.52
C HIS A 101 -4.68 16.08 8.82
N GLY A 102 -3.37 16.32 8.83
CA GLY A 102 -2.51 16.00 9.97
C GLY A 102 -2.20 14.50 10.14
N PHE A 103 -2.63 13.66 9.21
CA PHE A 103 -2.22 12.26 9.14
C PHE A 103 -1.02 12.07 8.21
N SER A 104 -0.14 11.14 8.58
CA SER A 104 0.90 10.58 7.72
C SER A 104 0.67 9.08 7.61
N ILE A 105 0.52 8.57 6.40
CA ILE A 105 0.16 7.18 6.17
C ILE A 105 1.36 6.40 5.62
N ASN A 106 1.68 5.32 6.30
CA ASN A 106 2.66 4.33 5.87
C ASN A 106 1.98 3.03 5.41
N SER A 107 2.76 1.99 5.15
CA SER A 107 2.22 0.68 4.74
C SER A 107 1.23 0.09 5.75
N LEU A 108 1.47 0.27 7.07
CA LEU A 108 0.55 -0.20 8.10
C LEU A 108 -0.79 0.54 8.06
N GLY A 109 -0.78 1.86 7.79
CA GLY A 109 -1.99 2.64 7.60
C GLY A 109 -2.84 2.09 6.45
N PHE A 110 -2.22 1.79 5.31
CA PHE A 110 -2.90 1.16 4.18
C PHE A 110 -3.38 -0.27 4.50
N ALA A 111 -2.68 -1.00 5.36
CA ALA A 111 -3.13 -2.30 5.84
C ALA A 111 -4.35 -2.25 6.77
N GLY A 112 -4.70 -1.07 7.28
CA GLY A 112 -5.85 -0.84 8.17
C GLY A 112 -5.48 -0.44 9.61
N TYR A 113 -4.21 -0.13 9.88
CA TYR A 113 -3.72 0.33 11.20
C TYR A 113 -3.39 1.82 11.15
N LEU A 114 -4.38 2.67 11.34
CA LEU A 114 -4.18 4.12 11.34
C LEU A 114 -3.51 4.58 12.64
N LEU A 115 -2.41 5.32 12.50
CA LEU A 115 -1.80 6.01 13.62
C LEU A 115 -2.40 7.41 13.76
N VAL A 116 -2.96 7.67 14.92
CA VAL A 116 -3.51 8.98 15.30
C VAL A 116 -2.51 9.69 16.20
N THR A 117 -2.23 10.95 15.90
CA THR A 117 -1.36 11.83 16.69
C THR A 117 -2.14 13.07 17.11
N GLU A 118 -1.55 13.92 17.95
CA GLU A 118 -2.14 15.20 18.35
C GLU A 118 -2.43 16.16 17.16
N LYS A 119 -1.71 15.98 16.05
CA LYS A 119 -1.87 16.76 14.82
C LYS A 119 -3.00 16.26 13.91
N SER A 120 -3.51 15.06 14.17
CA SER A 120 -4.50 14.40 13.32
C SER A 120 -5.87 15.05 13.46
N ASP A 121 -6.49 15.37 12.33
CA ASP A 121 -7.87 15.88 12.31
C ASP A 121 -8.87 14.74 12.54
N ILE A 122 -9.20 14.54 13.82
CA ILE A 122 -10.14 13.50 14.25
C ILE A 122 -11.55 13.79 13.75
N ASN A 123 -11.92 15.05 13.57
CA ASN A 123 -13.24 15.41 13.06
C ASN A 123 -13.38 15.01 11.59
N TYR A 124 -12.32 15.21 10.79
CA TYR A 124 -12.31 14.68 9.43
C TYR A 124 -12.50 13.16 9.43
N LEU A 125 -11.73 12.44 10.24
CA LEU A 125 -11.81 10.96 10.32
C LEU A 125 -13.20 10.48 10.75
N ARG A 126 -13.84 11.15 11.73
CA ARG A 126 -15.20 10.81 12.20
C ARG A 126 -16.27 11.08 11.14
N ASN A 127 -16.14 12.18 10.39
CA ASN A 127 -17.14 12.60 9.42
C ASN A 127 -17.07 11.81 8.10
N TYR A 128 -15.87 11.46 7.64
CA TYR A 128 -15.65 10.87 6.32
C TYR A 128 -15.18 9.42 6.36
N GLY A 129 -14.71 8.95 7.51
CA GLY A 129 -14.24 7.60 7.71
C GLY A 129 -12.80 7.35 7.23
N PRO A 130 -12.22 6.19 7.63
CA PRO A 130 -10.84 5.85 7.31
C PRO A 130 -10.62 5.57 5.82
N GLU A 131 -11.59 5.00 5.12
CA GLU A 131 -11.46 4.71 3.69
C GLU A 131 -11.28 5.98 2.88
N LYS A 132 -12.10 7.01 3.15
CA LYS A 132 -11.99 8.30 2.46
C LYS A 132 -10.66 9.01 2.75
N LEU A 133 -10.16 8.88 3.98
CA LEU A 133 -8.84 9.39 4.32
C LEU A 133 -7.74 8.67 3.51
N LEU A 134 -7.76 7.34 3.42
CA LEU A 134 -6.76 6.57 2.67
C LEU A 134 -6.81 6.85 1.17
N GLU A 135 -8.01 6.99 0.60
CA GLU A 135 -8.21 7.37 -0.81
C GLU A 135 -7.57 8.73 -1.14
N SER A 136 -7.59 9.68 -0.22
CA SER A 136 -7.03 11.02 -0.45
C SER A 136 -5.50 11.05 -0.61
N PHE A 137 -4.79 10.00 -0.18
CA PHE A 137 -3.33 9.88 -0.32
C PHE A 137 -2.87 9.33 -1.69
N VAL A 138 -3.79 8.79 -2.49
CA VAL A 138 -3.50 7.98 -3.68
C VAL A 138 -3.65 8.74 -5.00
#